data_aa73873cea934ef1a120b6cb305605d0
#
_entry.id   aa73873cea934ef1a120b6cb305605d0
#
_cell.length_a   1.000
_cell.length_b   1.000
_cell.length_c   1.000
_cell.angle_alpha   90.00
_cell.angle_beta   90.00
_cell.angle_gamma   90.00
#
_symmetry.space_group_name_H-M   'P 1'
#
loop_
_entity.id
_entity.type
_entity.pdbx_description
1 polymer ?
#
loop_
_entity_poly.entity_id
_entity_poly.type
_entity_poly.pdbx_seq_one_letter_code
_entity_poly.pdbx_strand_id
1 'polypeptide(L)'
;MVQPPLSGNNWEELYGQGGSRTDTSGGSTTAGSGNIVIGGKSYPVGQAYDLYSKSQDQNTRRQILQYIQAFNPGYNPKNTTAANSAWNKILDGYSLGENRKKEFDTWFTEEVNLNQDMLGLGDGTTTLLQPSVTSREDAYDYFNSLMRDYVGMDADAKDFNQYYKALNKLEKTKVAKQKTVRTGSTTTQIVTPGVTNEDREELALDFVSKYIDTKGIENAGGAIGANLRDIRRLAADYNVSLSDAEVRQYALNGLRDKTAIETVRTKIQNTAKAMYQNLSQFIDQGLTVKDIASQYINRMANVLEINPETIKLDNRYVQNALTTLPNFTDFNKMLRNSPQWEYTNNAREEAAGYANKILQDFGLR
;
A
#
# COMPACT_ATOMS: atom_id res chain seq x y z
N MET A 1 -7.74 -24.82 -31.45
CA MET A 1 -8.37 -23.53 -31.10
C MET A 1 -7.32 -22.71 -30.39
N VAL A 2 -6.89 -21.62 -30.98
CA VAL A 2 -6.00 -20.67 -30.32
C VAL A 2 -6.91 -19.85 -29.39
N GLN A 3 -6.69 -19.92 -28.07
CA GLN A 3 -7.37 -18.99 -27.16
C GLN A 3 -6.98 -17.56 -27.55
N PRO A 4 -7.94 -16.63 -27.67
CA PRO A 4 -7.61 -15.24 -27.90
C PRO A 4 -6.79 -14.73 -26.71
N PRO A 5 -5.85 -13.80 -26.92
CA PRO A 5 -5.15 -13.16 -25.81
C PRO A 5 -6.19 -12.48 -24.91
N LEU A 6 -6.20 -12.85 -23.64
CA LEU A 6 -7.06 -12.24 -22.64
C LEU A 6 -6.70 -10.76 -22.52
N SER A 7 -7.70 -9.91 -22.61
CA SER A 7 -7.58 -8.49 -22.34
C SER A 7 -7.45 -8.31 -20.83
N GLY A 8 -6.31 -7.83 -20.40
CA GLY A 8 -6.06 -7.53 -18.99
C GLY A 8 -4.72 -8.09 -18.53
N ASN A 9 -4.10 -7.41 -17.62
CA ASN A 9 -2.78 -7.72 -17.03
C ASN A 9 -2.75 -9.02 -16.22
N ASN A 10 -3.53 -10.03 -16.57
CA ASN A 10 -3.69 -11.27 -15.83
C ASN A 10 -2.94 -12.42 -16.49
N TRP A 11 -1.67 -12.18 -16.80
CA TRP A 11 -0.76 -13.22 -17.27
C TRP A 11 -0.61 -14.36 -16.24
N GLU A 12 -0.84 -14.09 -14.94
CA GLU A 12 -0.85 -15.10 -13.88
C GLU A 12 -2.01 -16.09 -14.04
N GLU A 13 -3.18 -15.65 -14.51
CA GLU A 13 -4.32 -16.52 -14.83
C GLU A 13 -4.06 -17.39 -16.06
N LEU A 14 -3.34 -16.85 -17.06
CA LEU A 14 -2.98 -17.57 -18.28
C LEU A 14 -1.97 -18.70 -18.03
N TYR A 15 -1.05 -18.50 -17.11
CA TYR A 15 0.13 -19.35 -16.95
C TYR A 15 0.29 -19.93 -15.55
N GLY A 16 -0.53 -19.53 -14.58
CA GLY A 16 -0.47 -19.96 -13.18
C GLY A 16 -1.29 -21.20 -12.83
N GLN A 17 -2.26 -21.61 -13.69
CA GLN A 17 -3.13 -22.73 -13.40
C GLN A 17 -2.88 -23.92 -14.35
N GLY A 18 -1.87 -24.68 -14.13
CA GLY A 18 -1.79 -25.93 -14.88
C GLY A 18 -0.45 -26.61 -14.99
N GLY A 19 0.32 -26.58 -13.97
CA GLY A 19 1.54 -27.35 -13.94
C GLY A 19 1.71 -28.09 -12.61
N SER A 20 1.26 -29.33 -12.54
CA SER A 20 1.77 -30.26 -11.53
C SER A 20 3.29 -30.26 -11.64
N ARG A 21 3.95 -29.67 -10.65
CA ARG A 21 5.40 -29.68 -10.52
C ARG A 21 5.87 -31.11 -10.31
N THR A 22 6.65 -31.63 -11.24
CA THR A 22 7.64 -32.64 -10.90
C THR A 22 8.94 -31.91 -10.60
N ASP A 23 9.24 -31.81 -9.32
CA ASP A 23 10.51 -31.26 -8.82
C ASP A 23 11.68 -32.10 -9.32
N THR A 24 12.55 -31.49 -10.08
CA THR A 24 13.94 -31.89 -10.12
C THR A 24 14.82 -30.67 -10.23
N SER A 25 15.54 -30.42 -9.16
CA SER A 25 16.67 -29.49 -8.94
C SER A 25 16.37 -28.02 -8.72
N GLY A 26 16.51 -27.63 -7.49
CA GLY A 26 16.97 -26.40 -6.86
C GLY A 26 17.04 -25.11 -7.67
N GLY A 27 15.94 -24.40 -7.81
CA GLY A 27 15.94 -23.03 -8.32
C GLY A 27 14.76 -22.28 -7.69
N SER A 28 15.07 -21.22 -7.00
CA SER A 28 14.12 -20.30 -6.36
C SER A 28 13.03 -19.86 -7.34
N THR A 29 11.78 -20.25 -7.04
CA THR A 29 10.60 -19.84 -7.82
C THR A 29 10.12 -18.47 -7.38
N THR A 30 10.58 -17.43 -8.01
CA THR A 30 9.99 -16.10 -7.95
C THR A 30 9.22 -15.82 -9.24
N ALA A 31 8.10 -15.14 -9.12
CA ALA A 31 7.13 -14.76 -10.13
C ALA A 31 7.71 -14.62 -11.55
N GLY A 32 7.30 -15.49 -12.46
CA GLY A 32 7.77 -15.48 -13.85
C GLY A 32 7.78 -16.81 -14.57
N SER A 33 7.31 -17.89 -13.93
CA SER A 33 7.28 -19.24 -14.52
C SER A 33 6.04 -19.46 -15.39
N GLY A 34 5.87 -18.67 -16.45
CA GLY A 34 4.82 -18.90 -17.44
C GLY A 34 5.20 -19.99 -18.43
N ASN A 35 4.20 -20.74 -18.89
CA ASN A 35 4.34 -21.69 -19.99
C ASN A 35 3.60 -21.18 -21.23
N ILE A 36 4.18 -21.43 -22.40
CA ILE A 36 3.53 -21.24 -23.68
C ILE A 36 2.96 -22.57 -24.16
N VAL A 37 1.77 -22.54 -24.78
CA VAL A 37 1.14 -23.75 -25.31
C VAL A 37 1.22 -23.72 -26.85
N ILE A 38 1.90 -24.69 -27.43
CA ILE A 38 2.12 -24.83 -28.87
C ILE A 38 1.74 -26.22 -29.31
N GLY A 39 0.79 -26.34 -30.24
CA GLY A 39 0.31 -27.63 -30.70
C GLY A 39 -0.23 -28.52 -29.58
N GLY A 40 -0.84 -27.94 -28.54
CA GLY A 40 -1.37 -28.66 -27.38
C GLY A 40 -0.33 -29.10 -26.35
N LYS A 41 0.93 -28.75 -26.54
CA LYS A 41 2.01 -29.04 -25.58
C LYS A 41 2.44 -27.78 -24.84
N SER A 42 2.68 -27.91 -23.54
CA SER A 42 3.14 -26.80 -22.69
C SER A 42 4.66 -26.76 -22.63
N TYR A 43 5.24 -25.58 -22.85
CA TYR A 43 6.68 -25.33 -22.82
C TYR A 43 6.97 -24.11 -21.94
N PRO A 44 8.06 -24.11 -21.17
CA PRO A 44 8.49 -22.91 -20.48
C PRO A 44 8.76 -21.77 -21.47
N VAL A 45 8.36 -20.54 -21.13
CA VAL A 45 8.54 -19.38 -22.03
C VAL A 45 10.00 -19.14 -22.37
N GLY A 46 10.93 -19.47 -21.49
CA GLY A 46 12.36 -19.42 -21.75
C GLY A 46 12.85 -20.32 -22.92
N GLN A 47 12.05 -21.32 -23.31
CA GLN A 47 12.32 -22.15 -24.47
C GLN A 47 11.75 -21.59 -25.78
N ALA A 48 11.04 -20.47 -25.74
CA ALA A 48 10.40 -19.88 -26.91
C ALA A 48 11.39 -19.64 -28.05
N TYR A 49 12.59 -19.17 -27.76
CA TYR A 49 13.63 -18.97 -28.76
C TYR A 49 14.06 -20.27 -29.43
N ASP A 50 14.31 -21.31 -28.64
CA ASP A 50 14.76 -22.60 -29.18
C ASP A 50 13.65 -23.29 -29.98
N LEU A 51 12.40 -23.13 -29.54
CA LEU A 51 11.24 -23.64 -30.31
C LEU A 51 11.06 -22.88 -31.59
N TYR A 52 11.19 -21.56 -31.59
CA TYR A 52 11.08 -20.73 -32.79
C TYR A 52 12.18 -21.06 -33.80
N SER A 53 13.43 -21.10 -33.36
CA SER A 53 14.58 -21.38 -34.24
C SER A 53 14.56 -22.78 -34.85
N LYS A 54 14.02 -23.75 -34.12
CA LYS A 54 13.90 -25.14 -34.58
C LYS A 54 12.64 -25.41 -35.42
N SER A 55 11.64 -24.54 -35.33
CA SER A 55 10.41 -24.74 -36.08
C SER A 55 10.55 -24.26 -37.52
N GLN A 56 10.17 -25.11 -38.46
CA GLN A 56 10.03 -24.74 -39.89
C GLN A 56 8.59 -24.36 -40.26
N ASP A 57 7.63 -24.62 -39.33
CA ASP A 57 6.24 -24.31 -39.55
C ASP A 57 5.93 -22.87 -39.18
N GLN A 58 5.46 -22.09 -40.19
CA GLN A 58 5.12 -20.68 -39.97
C GLN A 58 3.99 -20.45 -38.97
N ASN A 59 3.05 -21.41 -38.83
CA ASN A 59 1.97 -21.26 -37.85
C ASN A 59 2.51 -21.42 -36.43
N THR A 60 3.41 -22.38 -36.23
CA THR A 60 4.11 -22.57 -34.93
C THR A 60 4.93 -21.34 -34.59
N ARG A 61 5.71 -20.79 -35.53
CA ARG A 61 6.47 -19.54 -35.33
C ARG A 61 5.56 -18.37 -34.97
N ARG A 62 4.44 -18.23 -35.68
CA ARG A 62 3.44 -17.19 -35.37
C ARG A 62 2.88 -17.34 -33.95
N GLN A 63 2.52 -18.55 -33.56
CA GLN A 63 2.00 -18.80 -32.21
C GLN A 63 3.03 -18.44 -31.13
N ILE A 64 4.29 -18.82 -31.32
CA ILE A 64 5.37 -18.45 -30.39
C ILE A 64 5.49 -16.94 -30.27
N LEU A 65 5.53 -16.21 -31.37
CA LEU A 65 5.62 -14.76 -31.37
C LEU A 65 4.41 -14.08 -30.74
N GLN A 66 3.20 -14.60 -30.97
CA GLN A 66 1.98 -14.09 -30.34
C GLN A 66 2.00 -14.28 -28.81
N TYR A 67 2.47 -15.43 -28.33
CA TYR A 67 2.66 -15.64 -26.88
C TYR A 67 3.68 -14.68 -26.31
N ILE A 68 4.80 -14.52 -26.97
CA ILE A 68 5.85 -13.60 -26.54
C ILE A 68 5.32 -12.17 -26.47
N GLN A 69 4.56 -11.74 -27.46
CA GLN A 69 3.95 -10.40 -27.49
C GLN A 69 2.91 -10.21 -26.39
N ALA A 70 2.16 -11.26 -26.03
CA ALA A 70 1.18 -11.18 -24.94
C ALA A 70 1.80 -10.80 -23.58
N PHE A 71 3.07 -11.09 -23.36
CA PHE A 71 3.81 -10.66 -22.19
C PHE A 71 4.18 -9.17 -22.21
N ASN A 72 4.08 -8.54 -23.36
CA ASN A 72 4.36 -7.12 -23.51
C ASN A 72 3.32 -6.44 -24.42
N PRO A 73 2.09 -6.27 -23.95
CA PRO A 73 0.99 -5.73 -24.75
C PRO A 73 1.21 -4.27 -25.21
N GLY A 74 2.13 -3.55 -24.56
CA GLY A 74 2.55 -2.20 -24.94
C GLY A 74 3.74 -2.15 -25.91
N TYR A 75 4.20 -3.29 -26.42
CA TYR A 75 5.34 -3.33 -27.32
C TYR A 75 5.10 -2.48 -28.58
N ASN A 76 6.00 -1.53 -28.80
CA ASN A 76 6.08 -0.78 -30.04
C ASN A 76 7.39 -1.13 -30.71
N PRO A 77 7.39 -1.74 -31.91
CA PRO A 77 8.61 -2.11 -32.62
C PRO A 77 9.55 -0.93 -32.92
N LYS A 78 9.02 0.31 -32.87
CA LYS A 78 9.82 1.54 -32.99
C LYS A 78 10.44 2.00 -31.67
N ASN A 79 10.05 1.39 -30.54
CA ASN A 79 10.57 1.73 -29.21
C ASN A 79 11.02 0.48 -28.46
N THR A 80 12.24 0.05 -28.70
CA THR A 80 12.84 -1.17 -28.15
C THR A 80 13.10 -1.11 -26.66
N THR A 81 13.22 0.10 -26.07
CA THR A 81 13.58 0.27 -24.66
C THR A 81 12.48 -0.23 -23.71
N ALA A 82 11.21 0.05 -24.03
CA ALA A 82 10.07 -0.41 -23.22
C ALA A 82 9.88 -1.95 -23.33
N ALA A 83 10.11 -2.50 -24.51
CA ALA A 83 10.06 -3.95 -24.75
C ALA A 83 11.10 -4.68 -23.92
N ASN A 84 12.34 -4.20 -23.91
CA ASN A 84 13.46 -4.80 -23.19
C ASN A 84 13.22 -4.83 -21.67
N SER A 85 12.59 -3.80 -21.11
CA SER A 85 12.29 -3.73 -19.67
C SER A 85 11.30 -4.82 -19.22
N ALA A 86 10.22 -5.04 -19.96
CA ALA A 86 9.24 -6.08 -19.63
C ALA A 86 9.82 -7.50 -19.82
N TRP A 87 10.60 -7.68 -20.87
CA TRP A 87 11.30 -8.94 -21.16
C TRP A 87 12.32 -9.30 -20.11
N ASN A 88 13.15 -8.37 -19.70
CA ASN A 88 14.17 -8.64 -18.69
C ASN A 88 13.57 -9.18 -17.40
N LYS A 89 12.41 -8.68 -16.99
CA LYS A 89 11.67 -9.21 -15.83
C LYS A 89 11.23 -10.68 -16.03
N ILE A 90 10.83 -11.04 -17.24
CA ILE A 90 10.43 -12.42 -17.56
C ILE A 90 11.66 -13.33 -17.58
N LEU A 91 12.74 -12.90 -18.24
CA LEU A 91 13.98 -13.66 -18.35
C LEU A 91 14.73 -13.82 -17.03
N ASP A 92 14.63 -12.85 -16.13
CA ASP A 92 15.17 -12.95 -14.76
C ASP A 92 14.58 -14.12 -13.98
N GLY A 93 13.29 -14.41 -14.20
CA GLY A 93 12.63 -15.57 -13.61
C GLY A 93 13.14 -16.92 -14.10
N TYR A 94 13.85 -16.98 -15.21
CA TYR A 94 14.39 -18.22 -15.81
C TYR A 94 15.87 -18.44 -15.57
N SER A 95 16.52 -17.62 -14.75
CA SER A 95 17.97 -17.74 -14.44
C SER A 95 18.87 -17.79 -15.67
N LEU A 96 18.49 -17.11 -16.75
CA LEU A 96 19.29 -16.99 -17.94
C LEU A 96 20.50 -16.07 -17.70
N GLY A 97 21.70 -16.49 -18.13
CA GLY A 97 22.89 -15.65 -18.06
C GLY A 97 22.75 -14.38 -18.94
N GLU A 98 23.50 -13.32 -18.58
CA GLU A 98 23.44 -12.01 -19.25
C GLU A 98 23.64 -12.08 -20.78
N ASN A 99 24.50 -12.96 -21.28
CA ASN A 99 24.70 -13.15 -22.72
C ASN A 99 23.46 -13.72 -23.39
N ARG A 100 22.80 -14.68 -22.74
CA ARG A 100 21.59 -15.32 -23.26
C ARG A 100 20.40 -14.33 -23.27
N LYS A 101 20.32 -13.45 -22.28
CA LYS A 101 19.33 -12.37 -22.26
C LYS A 101 19.52 -11.44 -23.45
N LYS A 102 20.77 -11.00 -23.73
CA LYS A 102 21.07 -10.14 -24.87
C LYS A 102 20.74 -10.79 -26.21
N GLU A 103 21.10 -12.06 -26.38
CA GLU A 103 20.76 -12.81 -27.57
C GLU A 103 19.24 -12.90 -27.76
N PHE A 104 18.51 -13.13 -26.67
CA PHE A 104 17.05 -13.20 -26.71
C PHE A 104 16.43 -11.84 -27.03
N ASP A 105 16.89 -10.76 -26.43
CA ASP A 105 16.42 -9.40 -26.70
C ASP A 105 16.67 -8.98 -28.14
N THR A 106 17.86 -9.27 -28.67
CA THR A 106 18.22 -8.97 -30.06
C THR A 106 17.34 -9.74 -31.02
N TRP A 107 17.23 -11.04 -30.82
CA TRP A 107 16.38 -11.90 -31.62
C TRP A 107 14.91 -11.46 -31.58
N PHE A 108 14.36 -11.21 -30.38
CA PHE A 108 12.96 -10.80 -30.26
C PHE A 108 12.69 -9.48 -30.99
N THR A 109 13.58 -8.51 -30.83
CA THR A 109 13.45 -7.22 -31.52
C THR A 109 13.51 -7.36 -33.04
N GLU A 110 14.46 -8.13 -33.55
CA GLU A 110 14.61 -8.38 -34.97
C GLU A 110 13.42 -9.15 -35.55
N GLU A 111 13.02 -10.25 -34.93
CA GLU A 111 11.93 -11.09 -35.42
C GLU A 111 10.58 -10.40 -35.34
N VAL A 112 10.32 -9.61 -34.28
CA VAL A 112 9.08 -8.84 -34.20
C VAL A 112 9.06 -7.74 -35.27
N ASN A 113 10.18 -7.08 -35.53
CA ASN A 113 10.27 -6.10 -36.60
C ASN A 113 10.06 -6.72 -38.01
N LEU A 114 10.66 -7.90 -38.24
CA LEU A 114 10.54 -8.60 -39.51
C LEU A 114 9.14 -9.20 -39.73
N ASN A 115 8.44 -9.53 -38.68
CA ASN A 115 7.15 -10.23 -38.74
C ASN A 115 5.97 -9.39 -38.27
N GLN A 116 6.07 -8.05 -38.37
CA GLN A 116 5.01 -7.13 -37.93
C GLN A 116 3.63 -7.46 -38.51
N ASP A 117 3.60 -7.74 -39.80
CA ASP A 117 2.35 -8.12 -40.52
C ASP A 117 1.80 -9.45 -39.99
N MET A 118 2.68 -10.42 -39.75
CA MET A 118 2.33 -11.74 -39.24
C MET A 118 1.82 -11.70 -37.81
N LEU A 119 2.34 -10.81 -37.00
CA LEU A 119 1.90 -10.57 -35.62
C LEU A 119 0.68 -9.67 -35.54
N GLY A 120 0.22 -9.11 -36.71
CA GLY A 120 -0.85 -8.14 -36.73
C GLY A 120 -0.44 -6.78 -36.19
N LEU A 121 0.86 -6.49 -36.13
CA LEU A 121 1.42 -5.19 -35.74
C LEU A 121 1.54 -4.24 -36.94
N GLY A 122 1.36 -4.75 -38.19
CA GLY A 122 1.26 -3.96 -39.42
C GLY A 122 0.02 -3.05 -39.41
N ASP A 123 -0.08 -2.16 -40.37
CA ASP A 123 -1.08 -1.07 -40.50
C ASP A 123 -2.56 -1.50 -40.46
N GLY A 124 -2.95 -2.32 -39.50
CA GLY A 124 -4.36 -2.54 -39.18
C GLY A 124 -5.01 -1.20 -38.89
N THR A 125 -6.09 -0.89 -39.58
CA THR A 125 -6.88 0.32 -39.33
C THR A 125 -7.21 0.44 -37.84
N THR A 126 -6.59 1.43 -37.19
CA THR A 126 -6.97 1.77 -35.83
C THR A 126 -8.13 2.74 -35.89
N THR A 127 -9.27 2.29 -35.44
CA THR A 127 -10.47 3.14 -35.34
C THR A 127 -10.52 3.68 -33.93
N LEU A 128 -10.53 5.01 -33.78
CA LEU A 128 -10.85 5.64 -32.51
C LEU A 128 -12.35 5.45 -32.27
N LEU A 129 -12.69 4.84 -31.14
CA LEU A 129 -14.09 4.78 -30.73
C LEU A 129 -14.49 6.16 -30.21
N GLN A 130 -15.79 6.49 -30.33
CA GLN A 130 -16.26 7.76 -29.78
C GLN A 130 -15.90 7.87 -28.29
N PRO A 131 -15.39 9.01 -27.83
CA PRO A 131 -15.09 9.19 -26.43
C PRO A 131 -16.39 9.04 -25.62
N SER A 132 -16.35 8.20 -24.59
CA SER A 132 -17.42 8.15 -23.60
C SER A 132 -17.27 9.39 -22.73
N VAL A 133 -18.08 10.40 -22.97
CA VAL A 133 -18.09 11.62 -22.18
C VAL A 133 -19.11 11.47 -21.07
N THR A 134 -18.64 11.54 -19.83
CA THR A 134 -19.50 11.52 -18.64
C THR A 134 -20.36 12.78 -18.62
N SER A 135 -21.66 12.64 -18.36
CA SER A 135 -22.53 13.80 -18.20
C SER A 135 -22.07 14.68 -17.03
N ARG A 136 -22.44 15.96 -17.08
CA ARG A 136 -22.10 16.87 -15.98
C ARG A 136 -22.77 16.47 -14.67
N GLU A 137 -23.97 15.91 -14.75
CA GLU A 137 -24.75 15.46 -13.61
C GLU A 137 -24.12 14.21 -12.99
N ASP A 138 -23.84 13.18 -13.78
CA ASP A 138 -23.17 11.97 -13.31
C ASP A 138 -21.79 12.27 -12.71
N ALA A 139 -21.05 13.19 -13.34
CA ALA A 139 -19.74 13.62 -12.83
C ALA A 139 -19.87 14.37 -11.50
N TYR A 140 -20.94 15.17 -11.33
CA TYR A 140 -21.20 15.88 -10.09
C TYR A 140 -21.57 14.90 -8.97
N ASP A 141 -22.49 13.99 -9.23
CA ASP A 141 -22.95 13.02 -8.25
C ASP A 141 -21.80 12.12 -7.79
N TYR A 142 -20.99 11.66 -8.73
CA TYR A 142 -19.81 10.87 -8.42
C TYR A 142 -18.78 11.65 -7.57
N PHE A 143 -18.38 12.84 -8.01
CA PHE A 143 -17.39 13.65 -7.29
C PHE A 143 -17.91 14.09 -5.91
N ASN A 144 -19.19 14.46 -5.83
CA ASN A 144 -19.83 14.88 -4.59
C ASN A 144 -19.95 13.72 -3.60
N SER A 145 -20.23 12.50 -4.06
CA SER A 145 -20.21 11.32 -3.20
C SER A 145 -18.83 11.07 -2.60
N LEU A 146 -17.77 11.17 -3.40
CA LEU A 146 -16.40 11.04 -2.90
C LEU A 146 -16.03 12.15 -1.90
N MET A 147 -16.44 13.39 -2.17
CA MET A 147 -16.22 14.50 -1.22
C MET A 147 -16.92 14.24 0.13
N ARG A 148 -18.15 13.74 0.11
CA ARG A 148 -18.87 13.36 1.35
C ARG A 148 -18.17 12.21 2.07
N ASP A 149 -17.80 11.18 1.34
CA ASP A 149 -17.22 9.96 1.92
C ASP A 149 -15.82 10.25 2.51
N TYR A 150 -15.00 11.02 1.81
CA TYR A 150 -13.62 11.24 2.22
C TYR A 150 -13.44 12.50 3.07
N VAL A 151 -14.15 13.58 2.74
CA VAL A 151 -13.99 14.88 3.40
C VAL A 151 -15.15 15.19 4.36
N GLY A 152 -16.30 14.53 4.19
CA GLY A 152 -17.47 14.73 5.02
C GLY A 152 -18.29 15.97 4.68
N MET A 153 -18.09 16.52 3.46
CA MET A 153 -18.84 17.70 3.00
C MET A 153 -19.05 17.66 1.48
N ASP A 154 -19.98 18.49 1.02
CA ASP A 154 -20.28 18.60 -0.39
C ASP A 154 -19.16 19.37 -1.15
N ALA A 155 -18.99 19.00 -2.42
CA ALA A 155 -18.10 19.71 -3.33
C ALA A 155 -18.62 21.14 -3.57
N ASP A 156 -17.74 22.13 -3.47
CA ASP A 156 -18.11 23.47 -3.91
C ASP A 156 -18.12 23.57 -5.45
N ALA A 157 -18.89 24.54 -5.96
CA ALA A 157 -19.08 24.70 -7.40
C ALA A 157 -17.76 24.99 -8.15
N LYS A 158 -16.79 25.62 -7.50
CA LYS A 158 -15.49 25.95 -8.10
C LYS A 158 -14.64 24.69 -8.27
N ASP A 159 -14.55 23.88 -7.22
CA ASP A 159 -13.75 22.66 -7.21
C ASP A 159 -14.35 21.61 -8.15
N PHE A 160 -15.69 21.48 -8.15
CA PHE A 160 -16.38 20.64 -9.12
C PHE A 160 -16.12 21.08 -10.57
N ASN A 161 -16.19 22.38 -10.86
CA ASN A 161 -15.93 22.85 -12.22
C ASN A 161 -14.50 22.57 -12.69
N GLN A 162 -13.54 22.62 -11.78
CA GLN A 162 -12.15 22.27 -12.10
C GLN A 162 -12.01 20.76 -12.34
N TYR A 163 -12.60 19.94 -11.50
CA TYR A 163 -12.63 18.48 -11.67
C TYR A 163 -13.29 18.11 -13.01
N TYR A 164 -14.49 18.61 -13.28
CA TYR A 164 -15.23 18.30 -14.52
C TYR A 164 -14.46 18.71 -15.78
N LYS A 165 -13.77 19.87 -15.74
CA LYS A 165 -12.89 20.28 -16.83
C LYS A 165 -11.72 19.31 -17.06
N ALA A 166 -11.13 18.83 -15.97
CA ALA A 166 -10.04 17.85 -16.03
C ALA A 166 -10.54 16.49 -16.51
N LEU A 167 -11.70 16.03 -16.05
CA LEU A 167 -12.35 14.79 -16.48
C LEU A 167 -12.65 14.81 -17.99
N ASN A 168 -13.26 15.88 -18.47
CA ASN A 168 -13.52 16.05 -19.91
C ASN A 168 -12.23 16.05 -20.75
N LYS A 169 -11.15 16.62 -20.22
CA LYS A 169 -9.85 16.59 -20.90
C LYS A 169 -9.31 15.16 -20.94
N LEU A 170 -9.37 14.44 -19.82
CA LEU A 170 -8.94 13.05 -19.74
C LEU A 170 -9.72 12.17 -20.73
N GLU A 171 -11.04 12.25 -20.72
CA GLU A 171 -11.93 11.46 -21.60
C GLU A 171 -11.73 11.75 -23.08
N LYS A 172 -11.39 12.99 -23.44
CA LYS A 172 -11.05 13.37 -24.81
C LYS A 172 -9.65 12.91 -25.24
N THR A 173 -8.71 12.80 -24.32
CA THR A 173 -7.33 12.41 -24.63
C THR A 173 -7.11 10.90 -24.56
N LYS A 174 -7.73 10.23 -23.59
CA LYS A 174 -7.65 8.78 -23.40
C LYS A 174 -8.87 8.10 -24.01
N VAL A 175 -8.95 8.14 -25.33
CA VAL A 175 -10.08 7.52 -26.10
C VAL A 175 -9.82 6.04 -26.31
N ALA A 176 -10.86 5.22 -26.18
CA ALA A 176 -10.79 3.82 -26.52
C ALA A 176 -10.41 3.64 -27.99
N LYS A 177 -9.51 2.70 -28.23
CA LYS A 177 -9.01 2.39 -29.58
C LYS A 177 -9.37 0.96 -29.92
N GLN A 178 -9.93 0.77 -31.08
CA GLN A 178 -10.19 -0.54 -31.65
C GLN A 178 -9.22 -0.77 -32.82
N LYS A 179 -8.36 -1.77 -32.68
CA LYS A 179 -7.47 -2.19 -33.76
C LYS A 179 -8.01 -3.47 -34.37
N THR A 180 -8.28 -3.43 -35.65
CA THR A 180 -8.68 -4.61 -36.41
C THR A 180 -7.42 -5.27 -36.97
N VAL A 181 -7.12 -6.46 -36.50
CA VAL A 181 -5.98 -7.24 -36.96
C VAL A 181 -6.49 -8.40 -37.82
N ARG A 182 -6.01 -8.45 -39.04
CA ARG A 182 -6.35 -9.52 -39.98
C ARG A 182 -5.21 -10.51 -40.08
N THR A 183 -5.48 -11.75 -39.68
CA THR A 183 -4.48 -12.83 -39.72
C THR A 183 -5.01 -13.94 -40.65
N GLY A 184 -4.59 -13.92 -41.91
CA GLY A 184 -5.15 -14.80 -42.94
C GLY A 184 -6.64 -14.53 -43.15
N SER A 185 -7.47 -15.55 -43.01
CA SER A 185 -8.95 -15.43 -43.11
C SER A 185 -9.62 -14.97 -41.80
N THR A 186 -8.88 -14.86 -40.70
CA THR A 186 -9.44 -14.50 -39.40
C THR A 186 -9.19 -13.01 -39.10
N THR A 187 -10.26 -12.32 -38.73
CA THR A 187 -10.20 -10.91 -38.31
C THR A 187 -10.41 -10.85 -36.80
N THR A 188 -9.43 -10.33 -36.09
CA THR A 188 -9.49 -10.13 -34.62
C THR A 188 -9.58 -8.64 -34.34
N GLN A 189 -10.50 -8.25 -33.48
CA GLN A 189 -10.62 -6.88 -32.97
C GLN A 189 -9.98 -6.79 -31.59
N ILE A 190 -8.98 -5.95 -31.47
CA ILE A 190 -8.32 -5.64 -30.19
C ILE A 190 -8.82 -4.28 -29.75
N VAL A 191 -9.50 -4.24 -28.61
CA VAL A 191 -9.97 -2.99 -28.00
C VAL A 191 -9.03 -2.59 -26.89
N THR A 192 -8.38 -1.43 -27.04
CA THR A 192 -7.68 -0.77 -25.93
C THR A 192 -8.70 0.10 -25.22
N PRO A 193 -8.98 -0.10 -23.94
CA PRO A 193 -9.96 0.69 -23.21
C PRO A 193 -9.55 2.17 -23.19
N GLY A 194 -10.56 3.03 -23.22
CA GLY A 194 -10.39 4.46 -22.98
C GLY A 194 -10.20 4.74 -21.49
N VAL A 195 -10.87 5.77 -21.00
CA VAL A 195 -10.86 6.09 -19.57
C VAL A 195 -11.59 5.00 -18.79
N THR A 196 -10.91 4.41 -17.81
CA THR A 196 -11.47 3.40 -16.90
C THR A 196 -12.09 4.07 -15.66
N ASN A 197 -12.79 3.28 -14.84
CA ASN A 197 -13.30 3.77 -13.57
C ASN A 197 -12.13 4.12 -12.61
N GLU A 198 -11.06 3.35 -12.65
CA GLU A 198 -9.84 3.60 -11.88
C GLU A 198 -9.21 4.95 -12.26
N ASP A 199 -9.15 5.29 -13.54
CA ASP A 199 -8.65 6.60 -13.99
C ASP A 199 -9.51 7.77 -13.47
N ARG A 200 -10.85 7.58 -13.44
CA ARG A 200 -11.78 8.58 -12.91
C ARG A 200 -11.64 8.73 -11.41
N GLU A 201 -11.51 7.61 -10.70
CA GLU A 201 -11.29 7.59 -9.26
C GLU A 201 -9.97 8.25 -8.91
N GLU A 202 -8.86 7.91 -9.58
CA GLU A 202 -7.56 8.53 -9.36
C GLU A 202 -7.62 10.04 -9.58
N LEU A 203 -8.24 10.49 -10.68
CA LEU A 203 -8.43 11.91 -10.93
C LEU A 203 -9.26 12.58 -9.82
N ALA A 204 -10.34 11.96 -9.39
CA ALA A 204 -11.19 12.52 -8.33
C ALA A 204 -10.46 12.60 -6.99
N LEU A 205 -9.69 11.57 -6.63
CA LEU A 205 -8.85 11.55 -5.42
C LEU A 205 -7.76 12.63 -5.45
N ASP A 206 -7.20 12.94 -6.63
CA ASP A 206 -6.27 14.06 -6.79
C ASP A 206 -6.94 15.40 -6.44
N PHE A 207 -8.19 15.59 -6.88
CA PHE A 207 -8.95 16.81 -6.54
C PHE A 207 -9.35 16.85 -5.07
N VAL A 208 -9.73 15.72 -4.47
CA VAL A 208 -9.99 15.61 -3.03
C VAL A 208 -8.73 15.98 -2.23
N SER A 209 -7.57 15.44 -2.62
CA SER A 209 -6.29 15.76 -1.98
C SER A 209 -5.98 17.27 -2.08
N LYS A 210 -6.17 17.85 -3.26
CA LYS A 210 -5.95 19.28 -3.53
C LYS A 210 -6.90 20.19 -2.76
N TYR A 211 -8.15 19.77 -2.60
CA TYR A 211 -9.12 20.46 -1.76
C TYR A 211 -8.64 20.55 -0.32
N ILE A 212 -8.18 19.42 0.24
CA ILE A 212 -7.65 19.36 1.61
C ILE A 212 -6.41 20.22 1.76
N ASP A 213 -5.54 20.27 0.74
CA ASP A 213 -4.37 21.13 0.73
C ASP A 213 -4.74 22.61 0.80
N THR A 214 -5.85 22.99 0.19
CA THR A 214 -6.31 24.37 0.14
C THR A 214 -7.11 24.78 1.37
N LYS A 215 -7.97 23.91 1.89
CA LYS A 215 -8.92 24.22 2.98
C LYS A 215 -8.42 23.81 4.36
N GLY A 216 -7.35 23.05 4.42
CA GLY A 216 -6.78 22.50 5.66
C GLY A 216 -7.41 21.16 6.05
N ILE A 217 -6.54 20.21 6.39
CA ILE A 217 -6.92 18.85 6.74
C ILE A 217 -7.65 18.76 8.09
N GLU A 218 -7.45 19.76 8.95
CA GLU A 218 -8.06 19.79 10.30
C GLU A 218 -9.59 19.88 10.24
N ASN A 219 -10.11 20.43 9.14
CA ASN A 219 -11.55 20.56 8.90
C ASN A 219 -12.15 19.36 8.16
N ALA A 220 -11.32 18.39 7.77
CA ALA A 220 -11.80 17.21 7.07
C ALA A 220 -12.60 16.32 8.02
N GLY A 221 -13.80 15.98 7.59
CA GLY A 221 -14.63 14.92 8.15
C GLY A 221 -14.38 13.59 7.45
N GLY A 222 -15.43 12.81 7.24
CA GLY A 222 -15.39 11.57 6.48
C GLY A 222 -14.24 10.64 6.84
N ALA A 223 -13.77 9.88 5.86
CA ALA A 223 -12.68 8.90 6.05
C ALA A 223 -11.34 9.57 6.41
N ILE A 224 -11.05 10.75 5.85
CA ILE A 224 -9.82 11.46 6.16
C ILE A 224 -9.79 11.94 7.60
N GLY A 225 -10.91 12.54 8.06
CA GLY A 225 -11.02 12.95 9.46
C GLY A 225 -10.96 11.77 10.42
N ALA A 226 -11.52 10.62 10.05
CA ALA A 226 -11.39 9.39 10.82
C ALA A 226 -9.93 8.93 10.89
N ASN A 227 -9.25 8.84 9.75
CA ASN A 227 -7.83 8.47 9.69
C ASN A 227 -6.95 9.41 10.53
N LEU A 228 -7.18 10.72 10.45
CA LEU A 228 -6.45 11.71 11.26
C LEU A 228 -6.61 11.44 12.77
N ARG A 229 -7.85 11.25 13.20
CA ARG A 229 -8.14 10.97 14.62
C ARG A 229 -7.51 9.64 15.05
N ASP A 230 -7.59 8.62 14.22
CA ASP A 230 -7.04 7.29 14.53
C ASP A 230 -5.51 7.32 14.59
N ILE A 231 -4.84 8.00 13.66
CA ILE A 231 -3.39 8.15 13.67
C ILE A 231 -2.93 8.95 14.90
N ARG A 232 -3.59 10.07 15.21
CA ARG A 232 -3.26 10.88 16.40
C ARG A 232 -3.50 10.12 17.69
N ARG A 233 -4.63 9.39 17.79
CA ARG A 233 -4.91 8.54 18.95
C ARG A 233 -3.86 7.46 19.10
N LEU A 234 -3.54 6.77 18.01
CA LEU A 234 -2.53 5.72 18.02
C LEU A 234 -1.16 6.27 18.44
N ALA A 235 -0.74 7.40 17.88
CA ALA A 235 0.50 8.06 18.27
C ALA A 235 0.51 8.43 19.77
N ALA A 236 -0.61 8.96 20.29
CA ALA A 236 -0.75 9.28 21.71
C ALA A 236 -0.74 8.03 22.61
N ASP A 237 -1.41 6.94 22.20
CA ASP A 237 -1.47 5.69 22.96
C ASP A 237 -0.07 5.00 23.04
N TYR A 238 0.77 5.21 22.03
CA TYR A 238 2.16 4.73 22.02
C TYR A 238 3.19 5.79 22.48
N ASN A 239 2.74 6.99 22.86
CA ASN A 239 3.59 8.13 23.24
C ASN A 239 4.65 8.47 22.17
N VAL A 240 4.27 8.42 20.92
CA VAL A 240 5.09 8.76 19.75
C VAL A 240 4.65 10.12 19.23
N SER A 241 5.59 11.04 19.08
CA SER A 241 5.32 12.33 18.47
C SER A 241 5.40 12.20 16.95
N LEU A 242 4.32 12.58 16.27
CA LEU A 242 4.27 12.76 14.82
C LEU A 242 4.08 14.24 14.54
N SER A 243 4.75 14.74 13.51
CA SER A 243 4.50 16.08 13.01
C SER A 243 3.14 16.13 12.29
N ASP A 244 2.51 17.32 12.26
CA ASP A 244 1.26 17.50 11.52
C ASP A 244 1.41 17.15 10.03
N ALA A 245 2.59 17.38 9.45
CA ALA A 245 2.89 17.01 8.07
C ALA A 245 2.88 15.48 7.88
N GLU A 246 3.44 14.71 8.80
CA GLU A 246 3.41 13.24 8.75
C GLU A 246 1.99 12.70 8.93
N VAL A 247 1.26 13.21 9.93
CA VAL A 247 -0.13 12.80 10.19
C VAL A 247 -0.99 13.04 8.96
N ARG A 248 -0.82 14.22 8.32
CA ARG A 248 -1.52 14.59 7.09
C ARG A 248 -1.17 13.63 5.94
N GLN A 249 0.11 13.40 5.70
CA GLN A 249 0.56 12.51 4.63
C GLN A 249 -0.01 11.10 4.80
N TYR A 250 0.03 10.58 6.02
CA TYR A 250 -0.51 9.25 6.30
C TYR A 250 -2.02 9.17 6.12
N ALA A 251 -2.76 10.19 6.54
CA ALA A 251 -4.21 10.24 6.37
C ALA A 251 -4.60 10.28 4.88
N LEU A 252 -3.86 11.02 4.06
CA LEU A 252 -4.07 11.10 2.61
C LEU A 252 -3.66 9.79 1.90
N ASN A 253 -2.57 9.16 2.32
CA ASN A 253 -2.16 7.88 1.75
C ASN A 253 -3.23 6.80 1.97
N GLY A 254 -3.93 6.84 3.10
CA GLY A 254 -5.04 5.93 3.39
C GLY A 254 -6.23 6.03 2.44
N LEU A 255 -6.31 7.08 1.61
CA LEU A 255 -7.34 7.18 0.56
C LEU A 255 -7.05 6.26 -0.63
N ARG A 256 -5.78 6.11 -0.97
CA ARG A 256 -5.32 5.34 -2.14
C ARG A 256 -4.93 3.90 -1.79
N ASP A 257 -4.49 3.71 -0.56
CA ASP A 257 -4.01 2.42 -0.07
C ASP A 257 -4.63 2.09 1.29
N LYS A 258 -5.55 1.12 1.30
CA LYS A 258 -6.20 0.64 2.53
C LYS A 258 -5.20 0.06 3.54
N THR A 259 -4.02 -0.36 3.09
CA THR A 259 -2.95 -0.89 3.95
C THR A 259 -2.09 0.22 4.56
N ALA A 260 -2.22 1.46 4.08
CA ALA A 260 -1.39 2.59 4.54
C ALA A 260 -1.55 2.84 6.04
N ILE A 261 -2.76 2.70 6.60
CA ILE A 261 -3.02 2.89 8.03
C ILE A 261 -2.32 1.81 8.87
N GLU A 262 -2.31 0.56 8.42
CA GLU A 262 -1.58 -0.52 9.10
C GLU A 262 -0.06 -0.32 9.02
N THR A 263 0.43 0.21 7.90
CA THR A 263 1.84 0.60 7.76
C THR A 263 2.21 1.68 8.78
N VAL A 264 1.36 2.69 8.95
CA VAL A 264 1.55 3.75 9.97
C VAL A 264 1.51 3.16 11.38
N ARG A 265 0.57 2.26 11.67
CA ARG A 265 0.50 1.54 12.94
C ARG A 265 1.82 0.83 13.24
N THR A 266 2.32 0.06 12.30
CA THR A 266 3.59 -0.67 12.43
C THR A 266 4.76 0.29 12.66
N LYS A 267 4.80 1.42 11.95
CA LYS A 267 5.84 2.45 12.14
C LYS A 267 5.79 3.04 13.56
N ILE A 268 4.60 3.41 14.04
CA ILE A 268 4.40 3.95 15.40
C ILE A 268 4.84 2.92 16.45
N GLN A 269 4.43 1.66 16.32
CA GLN A 269 4.83 0.59 17.22
C GLN A 269 6.35 0.39 17.24
N ASN A 270 6.99 0.36 16.07
CA ASN A 270 8.44 0.21 15.98
C ASN A 270 9.18 1.41 16.59
N THR A 271 8.65 2.62 16.40
CA THR A 271 9.20 3.82 17.06
C THR A 271 9.05 3.73 18.57
N ALA A 272 7.88 3.32 19.07
CA ALA A 272 7.67 3.11 20.52
C ALA A 272 8.61 2.04 21.10
N LYS A 273 8.81 0.92 20.40
CA LYS A 273 9.77 -0.12 20.80
C LYS A 273 11.20 0.40 20.85
N ALA A 274 11.58 1.27 19.92
CA ALA A 274 12.91 1.90 19.93
C ALA A 274 13.08 2.86 21.12
N MET A 275 12.02 3.62 21.48
CA MET A 275 12.02 4.53 22.63
C MET A 275 11.96 3.78 23.96
N TYR A 276 11.20 2.70 24.04
CA TYR A 276 10.91 1.91 25.23
C TYR A 276 11.29 0.44 25.01
N GLN A 277 12.59 0.16 24.91
CA GLN A 277 13.10 -1.18 24.60
C GLN A 277 12.57 -2.27 25.55
N ASN A 278 12.45 -1.93 26.83
CA ASN A 278 11.93 -2.85 27.86
C ASN A 278 10.43 -3.19 27.67
N LEU A 279 9.70 -2.38 26.89
CA LEU A 279 8.28 -2.62 26.60
C LEU A 279 8.05 -3.41 25.30
N SER A 280 9.10 -3.72 24.53
CA SER A 280 8.97 -4.32 23.20
C SER A 280 8.12 -5.59 23.22
N GLN A 281 8.33 -6.47 24.18
CA GLN A 281 7.57 -7.72 24.32
C GLN A 281 6.07 -7.47 24.59
N PHE A 282 5.74 -6.47 25.43
CA PHE A 282 4.36 -6.13 25.72
C PHE A 282 3.67 -5.48 24.51
N ILE A 283 4.39 -4.65 23.76
CA ILE A 283 3.90 -4.05 22.51
C ILE A 283 3.64 -5.14 21.48
N ASP A 284 4.49 -6.16 21.38
CA ASP A 284 4.29 -7.30 20.49
C ASP A 284 3.07 -8.15 20.88
N GLN A 285 2.70 -8.15 22.15
CA GLN A 285 1.46 -8.75 22.67
C GLN A 285 0.22 -7.89 22.46
N GLY A 286 0.36 -6.71 21.85
CA GLY A 286 -0.74 -5.81 21.52
C GLY A 286 -1.07 -4.75 22.58
N LEU A 287 -0.27 -4.63 23.65
CA LEU A 287 -0.43 -3.57 24.65
C LEU A 287 0.15 -2.26 24.13
N THR A 288 -0.52 -1.15 24.43
CA THR A 288 0.02 0.18 24.14
C THR A 288 0.91 0.66 25.29
N VAL A 289 1.74 1.65 25.02
CA VAL A 289 2.54 2.31 26.08
C VAL A 289 1.62 2.90 27.16
N LYS A 290 0.46 3.44 26.76
CA LYS A 290 -0.56 3.98 27.66
C LYS A 290 -1.18 2.90 28.54
N ASP A 291 -1.45 1.70 28.03
CA ASP A 291 -1.96 0.58 28.81
C ASP A 291 -0.99 0.18 29.92
N ILE A 292 0.29 0.10 29.58
CA ILE A 292 1.34 -0.23 30.53
C ILE A 292 1.51 0.91 31.56
N ALA A 293 1.53 2.15 31.10
CA ALA A 293 1.64 3.33 31.94
C ALA A 293 0.48 3.48 32.92
N SER A 294 -0.72 3.05 32.53
CA SER A 294 -1.95 3.22 33.33
C SER A 294 -1.82 2.63 34.73
N GLN A 295 -1.11 1.51 34.88
CA GLN A 295 -0.87 0.89 36.18
C GLN A 295 -0.01 1.77 37.08
N TYR A 296 1.04 2.40 36.54
CA TYR A 296 1.90 3.32 37.24
C TYR A 296 1.22 4.65 37.54
N ILE A 297 0.41 5.14 36.59
CA ILE A 297 -0.41 6.36 36.74
C ILE A 297 -1.41 6.17 37.89
N ASN A 298 -2.17 5.07 37.90
CA ASN A 298 -3.12 4.78 38.96
C ASN A 298 -2.39 4.63 40.33
N ARG A 299 -1.23 4.01 40.33
CA ARG A 299 -0.43 3.88 41.54
C ARG A 299 0.06 5.22 42.05
N MET A 300 0.55 6.07 41.14
CA MET A 300 0.98 7.42 41.45
C MET A 300 -0.18 8.28 41.99
N ALA A 301 -1.36 8.19 41.32
CA ALA A 301 -2.56 8.86 41.74
C ALA A 301 -2.95 8.50 43.19
N ASN A 302 -2.94 7.21 43.51
CA ASN A 302 -3.26 6.72 44.86
C ASN A 302 -2.24 7.13 45.90
N VAL A 303 -0.95 7.04 45.57
CA VAL A 303 0.12 7.39 46.53
C VAL A 303 0.19 8.89 46.81
N LEU A 304 0.10 9.71 45.73
CA LEU A 304 0.22 11.16 45.82
C LEU A 304 -1.10 11.89 45.99
N GLU A 305 -2.23 11.17 46.06
CA GLU A 305 -3.59 11.72 46.22
C GLU A 305 -3.93 12.76 45.15
N ILE A 306 -3.56 12.50 43.89
CA ILE A 306 -3.82 13.37 42.75
C ILE A 306 -4.74 12.69 41.76
N ASN A 307 -5.48 13.49 40.99
CA ASN A 307 -6.36 12.96 39.97
C ASN A 307 -5.54 12.26 38.86
N PRO A 308 -5.77 10.94 38.57
CA PRO A 308 -5.05 10.21 37.53
C PRO A 308 -5.16 10.86 36.15
N GLU A 309 -6.26 11.53 35.81
CA GLU A 309 -6.46 12.22 34.55
C GLU A 309 -5.50 13.40 34.33
N THR A 310 -4.95 13.95 35.41
CA THR A 310 -3.96 15.03 35.34
C THR A 310 -2.54 14.54 35.11
N ILE A 311 -2.31 13.24 35.28
CA ILE A 311 -1.00 12.62 35.11
C ILE A 311 -0.78 12.25 33.65
N LYS A 312 0.06 12.98 32.98
CA LYS A 312 0.39 12.74 31.57
C LYS A 312 1.49 11.68 31.44
N LEU A 313 1.57 11.06 30.24
CA LEU A 313 2.63 10.09 29.93
C LEU A 313 4.04 10.69 29.99
N ASP A 314 4.20 11.99 29.75
CA ASP A 314 5.47 12.72 29.84
C ASP A 314 5.90 13.04 31.29
N ASN A 315 5.08 12.71 32.29
CA ASN A 315 5.46 12.88 33.69
C ASN A 315 6.74 12.09 33.99
N ARG A 316 7.71 12.75 34.66
CA ARG A 316 9.04 12.18 34.96
C ARG A 316 9.01 10.82 35.67
N TYR A 317 8.04 10.61 36.56
CA TYR A 317 7.92 9.36 37.31
C TYR A 317 7.35 8.26 36.44
N VAL A 318 6.37 8.60 35.59
CA VAL A 318 5.80 7.69 34.60
C VAL A 318 6.85 7.31 33.55
N GLN A 319 7.61 8.28 33.04
CA GLN A 319 8.70 8.03 32.09
C GLN A 319 9.79 7.13 32.67
N ASN A 320 10.17 7.37 33.93
CA ASN A 320 11.12 6.50 34.60
C ASN A 320 10.56 5.08 34.73
N ALA A 321 9.29 4.94 35.13
CA ALA A 321 8.65 3.63 35.28
C ALA A 321 8.58 2.87 33.91
N LEU A 322 8.28 3.56 32.84
CA LEU A 322 8.24 2.95 31.47
C LEU A 322 9.63 2.52 30.99
N THR A 323 10.68 3.24 31.44
CA THR A 323 12.05 2.94 31.03
C THR A 323 12.68 1.82 31.87
N THR A 324 12.40 1.77 33.20
CA THR A 324 13.04 0.85 34.11
C THR A 324 12.17 -0.33 34.52
N LEU A 325 10.86 -0.26 34.32
CA LEU A 325 9.85 -1.25 34.74
C LEU A 325 10.02 -1.68 36.23
N PRO A 326 10.05 -0.75 37.16
CA PRO A 326 10.24 -1.09 38.57
C PRO A 326 9.02 -1.87 39.07
N ASN A 327 9.22 -2.77 40.02
CA ASN A 327 8.09 -3.32 40.77
C ASN A 327 7.37 -2.21 41.57
N PHE A 328 6.12 -2.44 41.94
CA PHE A 328 5.30 -1.43 42.59
C PHE A 328 5.85 -0.99 43.96
N THR A 329 6.61 -1.83 44.64
CA THR A 329 7.25 -1.48 45.92
C THR A 329 8.32 -0.42 45.70
N ASP A 330 9.19 -0.61 44.74
CA ASP A 330 10.24 0.34 44.41
C ASP A 330 9.68 1.63 43.81
N PHE A 331 8.64 1.52 42.96
CA PHE A 331 7.93 2.68 42.43
C PHE A 331 7.31 3.51 43.59
N ASN A 332 6.67 2.88 44.57
CA ASN A 332 6.13 3.56 45.74
C ASN A 332 7.22 4.27 46.56
N LYS A 333 8.38 3.63 46.76
CA LYS A 333 9.52 4.27 47.44
C LYS A 333 9.95 5.52 46.69
N MET A 334 10.03 5.44 45.37
CA MET A 334 10.39 6.59 44.54
C MET A 334 9.38 7.73 44.68
N LEU A 335 8.07 7.42 44.70
CA LEU A 335 7.02 8.43 44.90
C LEU A 335 7.04 9.05 46.28
N ARG A 336 7.30 8.25 47.34
CA ARG A 336 7.42 8.72 48.72
C ARG A 336 8.65 9.63 48.96
N ASN A 337 9.68 9.49 48.11
CA ASN A 337 10.83 10.40 48.14
C ASN A 337 10.58 11.69 47.34
N SER A 338 9.38 11.86 46.74
CA SER A 338 9.04 13.09 46.02
C SER A 338 8.59 14.20 46.98
N PRO A 339 8.89 15.49 46.71
CA PRO A 339 8.41 16.60 47.51
C PRO A 339 6.87 16.66 47.63
N GLN A 340 6.15 16.11 46.66
CA GLN A 340 4.68 16.08 46.65
C GLN A 340 4.10 15.14 47.71
N TRP A 341 4.83 14.07 48.08
CA TRP A 341 4.41 13.10 49.07
C TRP A 341 4.17 13.74 50.45
N GLU A 342 5.02 14.66 50.88
CA GLU A 342 4.96 15.30 52.22
C GLU A 342 3.63 16.04 52.45
N TYR A 343 2.94 16.44 51.39
CA TYR A 343 1.67 17.19 51.47
C TYR A 343 0.45 16.29 51.42
N THR A 344 0.62 14.96 51.28
CA THR A 344 -0.51 14.02 51.20
C THR A 344 -1.04 13.64 52.57
N ASN A 345 -2.32 13.20 52.62
CA ASN A 345 -2.88 12.61 53.84
C ASN A 345 -2.21 11.27 54.16
N ASN A 346 -1.85 10.51 53.12
CA ASN A 346 -1.12 9.25 53.23
C ASN A 346 0.22 9.45 54.02
N ALA A 347 0.95 10.54 53.74
CA ALA A 347 2.19 10.85 54.46
C ALA A 347 1.94 11.22 55.93
N ARG A 348 0.87 11.99 56.19
CA ARG A 348 0.46 12.37 57.52
C ARG A 348 0.03 11.17 58.36
N GLU A 349 -0.75 10.26 57.79
CA GLU A 349 -1.20 9.03 58.44
C GLU A 349 0.00 8.11 58.75
N GLU A 350 0.93 7.97 57.78
CA GLU A 350 2.15 7.19 57.98
C GLU A 350 3.03 7.77 59.14
N ALA A 351 3.22 9.09 59.13
CA ALA A 351 3.95 9.78 60.17
C ALA A 351 3.28 9.64 61.54
N ALA A 352 1.95 9.76 61.62
CA ALA A 352 1.20 9.54 62.86
C ALA A 352 1.30 8.09 63.33
N GLY A 353 1.28 7.12 62.41
CA GLY A 353 1.50 5.70 62.72
C GLY A 353 2.88 5.44 63.32
N TYR A 354 3.93 6.03 62.77
CA TYR A 354 5.27 5.95 63.34
C TYR A 354 5.38 6.62 64.70
N ALA A 355 4.80 7.81 64.87
CA ALA A 355 4.75 8.49 66.13
C ALA A 355 4.06 7.66 67.22
N ASN A 356 2.91 7.08 66.93
CA ASN A 356 2.16 6.20 67.78
C ASN A 356 2.99 4.96 68.19
N LYS A 357 3.67 4.35 67.20
CA LYS A 357 4.52 3.19 67.46
C LYS A 357 5.71 3.54 68.44
N ILE A 358 6.35 4.66 68.16
CA ILE A 358 7.41 5.16 69.04
C ILE A 358 6.86 5.37 70.48
N LEU A 359 5.68 6.01 70.59
CA LEU A 359 5.06 6.20 71.92
C LEU A 359 4.77 4.89 72.67
N GLN A 360 4.32 3.86 71.92
CA GLN A 360 4.09 2.52 72.44
C GLN A 360 5.41 1.85 72.89
N ASP A 361 6.46 1.97 72.10
CA ASP A 361 7.78 1.40 72.40
C ASP A 361 8.40 2.05 73.66
N PHE A 362 8.07 3.33 73.92
CA PHE A 362 8.45 4.02 75.14
C PHE A 362 7.47 3.86 76.30
N GLY A 363 6.42 3.07 76.19
CA GLY A 363 5.42 2.83 77.23
C GLY A 363 4.58 4.05 77.63
N LEU A 364 4.45 5.02 76.67
CA LEU A 364 3.72 6.27 76.89
C LEU A 364 2.23 6.20 76.50
N ARG A 365 1.74 5.00 76.17
CA ARG A 365 0.36 4.68 75.89
C ARG A 365 -0.06 3.33 76.42
#